data_82dcf56a18855715d0146a35c76561ea
#
_entry.id   82dcf56a18855715d0146a35c76561ea
#
_cell.length_a   1.000
_cell.length_b   1.000
_cell.length_c   1.000
_cell.angle_alpha   90.00
_cell.angle_beta   90.00
_cell.angle_gamma   90.00
#
_symmetry.space_group_name_H-M   'P 1'
#
loop_
_entity.id
_entity.type
_entity.pdbx_description
1 polymer ?
#
loop_
_entity_poly.entity_id
_entity_poly.type
_entity_poly.pdbx_seq_one_letter_code
_entity_poly.pdbx_strand_id
1 'polypeptide(L)'
;MENYNKNHEKEAVAFYRSDKIAVLSTISKKYEGYPFGSFVTYVSGWDRTIFLYLSDLADHTKNLKKDHKSCITIFKKNESGDVQNSARLTLIGDLKKVPDKIYEACKDRFHNFFPESKVYEQMHDFNFYQISVTQARWIGGFGKISWLDPKNWMNVGIDWINSEKAMIDHMNNDHLNTIKSALSAVHGVKDPEARMIGLSIDGYYIKSKENVYFIKFDVPVFTSNGYRNVLIELSKKYRSYEF
;
A
#
# COMPACT_ATOMS: atom_id res chain seq x y z
N MET A 1 -25.58 -10.33 -0.44
CA MET A 1 -24.75 -9.41 0.34
C MET A 1 -23.28 -9.83 0.40
N GLU A 2 -22.95 -11.09 0.63
CA GLU A 2 -21.56 -11.57 0.77
C GLU A 2 -20.69 -11.38 -0.50
N ASN A 3 -21.22 -11.65 -1.69
CA ASN A 3 -20.53 -11.43 -2.97
C ASN A 3 -20.33 -9.94 -3.29
N TYR A 4 -21.25 -9.08 -2.85
CA TYR A 4 -21.18 -7.63 -3.04
C TYR A 4 -20.03 -7.04 -2.22
N ASN A 5 -19.90 -7.44 -0.94
CA ASN A 5 -18.81 -7.00 -0.08
C ASN A 5 -17.43 -7.49 -0.56
N LYS A 6 -17.33 -8.70 -1.12
CA LYS A 6 -16.08 -9.21 -1.70
C LYS A 6 -15.60 -8.39 -2.91
N ASN A 7 -16.52 -7.92 -3.76
CA ASN A 7 -16.15 -7.05 -4.88
C ASN A 7 -15.70 -5.66 -4.41
N HIS A 8 -16.38 -5.07 -3.44
CA HIS A 8 -16.00 -3.79 -2.86
C HIS A 8 -14.64 -3.85 -2.16
N GLU A 9 -14.34 -4.96 -1.50
CA GLU A 9 -13.02 -5.15 -0.89
C GLU A 9 -11.92 -5.23 -1.95
N LYS A 10 -12.12 -5.98 -3.03
CA LYS A 10 -11.15 -6.06 -4.15
C LYS A 10 -10.92 -4.69 -4.80
N GLU A 11 -11.97 -3.88 -4.97
CA GLU A 11 -11.87 -2.52 -5.48
C GLU A 11 -11.08 -1.63 -4.51
N ALA A 12 -11.40 -1.68 -3.22
CA ALA A 12 -10.72 -0.90 -2.17
C ALA A 12 -9.24 -1.25 -2.04
N VAL A 13 -8.90 -2.55 -2.10
CA VAL A 13 -7.51 -3.02 -2.06
C VAL A 13 -6.74 -2.56 -3.29
N ALA A 14 -7.29 -2.70 -4.49
CA ALA A 14 -6.65 -2.22 -5.71
C ALA A 14 -6.43 -0.69 -5.66
N PHE A 15 -7.41 0.04 -5.15
CA PHE A 15 -7.34 1.49 -4.99
C PHE A 15 -6.22 1.91 -4.02
N TYR A 16 -6.21 1.34 -2.81
CA TYR A 16 -5.20 1.62 -1.79
C TYR A 16 -3.77 1.24 -2.24
N ARG A 17 -3.63 0.19 -3.05
CA ARG A 17 -2.34 -0.27 -3.56
C ARG A 17 -1.81 0.58 -4.73
N SER A 18 -2.68 1.31 -5.43
CA SER A 18 -2.32 2.12 -6.60
C SER A 18 -2.03 3.59 -6.29
N ASP A 19 -2.16 3.99 -5.02
CA ASP A 19 -1.90 5.36 -4.59
C ASP A 19 -0.78 5.40 -3.54
N LYS A 20 -0.28 6.58 -3.24
CA LYS A 20 0.80 6.84 -2.26
C LYS A 20 0.58 8.14 -1.47
N ILE A 21 -0.59 8.77 -1.62
CA ILE A 21 -0.96 10.03 -0.97
C ILE A 21 -2.21 9.82 -0.14
N ALA A 22 -2.24 10.40 1.06
CA ALA A 22 -3.39 10.33 1.94
C ALA A 22 -3.52 11.58 2.81
N VAL A 23 -4.68 11.72 3.44
CA VAL A 23 -4.88 12.61 4.58
C VAL A 23 -4.86 11.79 5.85
N LEU A 24 -3.92 12.11 6.75
CA LEU A 24 -3.86 11.59 8.11
C LEU A 24 -4.64 12.54 9.03
N SER A 25 -5.66 12.02 9.69
CA SER A 25 -6.41 12.73 10.74
C SER A 25 -5.98 12.20 12.11
N THR A 26 -5.66 13.12 13.03
CA THR A 26 -5.25 12.85 14.41
C THR A 26 -6.07 13.71 15.36
N ILE A 27 -6.09 13.38 16.66
CA ILE A 27 -6.72 14.24 17.68
C ILE A 27 -5.72 15.29 18.12
N SER A 28 -6.06 16.56 17.94
CA SER A 28 -5.16 17.67 18.23
C SER A 28 -4.75 17.71 19.71
N LYS A 29 -3.42 17.76 19.93
CA LYS A 29 -2.86 18.04 21.26
C LYS A 29 -3.00 19.50 21.65
N LYS A 30 -2.87 20.40 20.65
CA LYS A 30 -2.87 21.86 20.87
C LYS A 30 -4.28 22.41 21.00
N TYR A 31 -5.20 21.90 20.19
CA TYR A 31 -6.62 22.32 20.22
C TYR A 31 -7.43 21.10 20.67
N GLU A 32 -7.63 21.00 21.96
CA GLU A 32 -8.18 19.80 22.59
C GLU A 32 -9.56 19.42 22.03
N GLY A 33 -9.69 18.13 21.67
CA GLY A 33 -10.93 17.58 21.11
C GLY A 33 -11.16 17.84 19.62
N TYR A 34 -10.37 18.69 18.98
CA TYR A 34 -10.51 18.93 17.54
C TYR A 34 -9.72 17.90 16.71
N PRO A 35 -10.29 17.39 15.60
CA PRO A 35 -9.54 16.62 14.63
C PRO A 35 -8.55 17.52 13.87
N PHE A 36 -7.38 16.98 13.56
CA PHE A 36 -6.33 17.67 12.83
C PHE A 36 -5.92 16.85 11.61
N GLY A 37 -6.13 17.41 10.40
CA GLY A 37 -5.79 16.77 9.13
C GLY A 37 -4.40 17.17 8.64
N SER A 38 -3.65 16.20 8.11
CA SER A 38 -2.32 16.42 7.53
C SER A 38 -2.20 15.68 6.21
N PHE A 39 -1.59 16.32 5.22
CA PHE A 39 -1.13 15.62 4.02
C PHE A 39 0.03 14.70 4.40
N VAL A 40 0.00 13.45 3.93
CA VAL A 40 1.05 12.47 4.13
C VAL A 40 1.25 11.63 2.87
N THR A 41 2.50 11.17 2.67
CA THR A 41 2.79 10.06 1.75
C THR A 41 2.79 8.75 2.53
N TYR A 42 2.44 7.66 1.86
CA TYR A 42 2.43 6.34 2.48
C TYR A 42 2.96 5.25 1.56
N VAL A 43 3.42 4.18 2.17
CA VAL A 43 3.72 2.92 1.49
C VAL A 43 2.81 1.84 2.06
N SER A 44 2.17 1.09 1.17
CA SER A 44 1.38 -0.07 1.56
C SER A 44 2.28 -1.22 2.04
N GLY A 45 1.91 -1.84 3.16
CA GLY A 45 2.64 -2.95 3.75
C GLY A 45 2.51 -4.26 2.96
N TRP A 46 3.16 -5.31 3.47
CA TRP A 46 3.09 -6.67 2.89
C TRP A 46 1.69 -7.26 2.99
N ASP A 47 1.05 -7.05 4.14
CA ASP A 47 -0.38 -7.23 4.36
C ASP A 47 -1.15 -5.99 3.88
N ARG A 48 -2.21 -5.60 4.57
CA ARG A 48 -2.97 -4.37 4.25
C ARG A 48 -2.70 -3.23 5.25
N THR A 49 -1.56 -3.26 5.95
CA THR A 49 -1.08 -2.13 6.74
C THR A 49 -0.60 -0.98 5.86
N ILE A 50 -0.47 0.19 6.46
CA ILE A 50 0.12 1.39 5.85
C ILE A 50 1.32 1.81 6.68
N PHE A 51 2.43 2.11 6.01
CA PHE A 51 3.61 2.71 6.60
C PHE A 51 3.69 4.18 6.26
N LEU A 52 4.00 4.99 7.26
CA LEU A 52 4.26 6.43 7.16
C LEU A 52 5.66 6.72 7.68
N TYR A 53 6.34 7.71 7.11
CA TYR A 53 7.62 8.21 7.59
C TYR A 53 7.42 9.66 8.04
N LEU A 54 7.40 9.87 9.36
CA LEU A 54 6.92 11.12 9.99
C LEU A 54 7.99 11.74 10.87
N SER A 55 8.14 13.08 10.77
CA SER A 55 9.00 13.87 11.63
C SER A 55 8.38 14.02 13.03
N ASP A 56 9.20 13.90 14.06
CA ASP A 56 8.85 14.14 15.47
C ASP A 56 8.47 15.62 15.74
N LEU A 57 8.89 16.54 14.87
CA LEU A 57 8.56 17.96 14.96
C LEU A 57 7.17 18.31 14.44
N ALA A 58 6.58 17.43 13.60
CA ALA A 58 5.28 17.67 13.02
C ALA A 58 4.14 17.56 14.04
N ASP A 59 3.10 18.39 13.87
CA ASP A 59 1.97 18.43 14.80
C ASP A 59 1.21 17.10 14.85
N HIS A 60 1.03 16.43 13.71
CA HIS A 60 0.40 15.11 13.70
C HIS A 60 1.18 14.07 14.55
N THR A 61 2.51 14.11 14.55
CA THR A 61 3.32 13.21 15.36
C THR A 61 3.23 13.56 16.85
N LYS A 62 3.21 14.85 17.19
CA LYS A 62 2.97 15.31 18.57
C LYS A 62 1.59 14.88 19.08
N ASN A 63 0.58 14.90 18.20
CA ASN A 63 -0.76 14.43 18.48
C ASN A 63 -0.77 12.92 18.77
N LEU A 64 -0.12 12.12 17.90
CA LEU A 64 -0.01 10.66 18.04
C LEU A 64 0.72 10.22 19.31
N LYS A 65 1.69 11.00 19.79
CA LYS A 65 2.35 10.75 21.08
C LYS A 65 1.39 10.91 22.28
N LYS A 66 0.32 11.69 22.15
CA LYS A 66 -0.74 11.88 23.16
C LYS A 66 -1.86 10.86 22.99
N ASP A 67 -2.33 10.66 21.76
CA ASP A 67 -3.42 9.73 21.42
C ASP A 67 -3.15 9.07 20.07
N HIS A 68 -3.02 7.75 20.05
CA HIS A 68 -2.73 6.97 18.85
C HIS A 68 -3.91 6.83 17.89
N LYS A 69 -5.12 7.20 18.32
CA LYS A 69 -6.30 7.11 17.47
C LYS A 69 -6.16 8.00 16.25
N SER A 70 -6.35 7.41 15.10
CA SER A 70 -6.14 8.08 13.82
C SER A 70 -7.07 7.55 12.74
N CYS A 71 -7.16 8.34 11.69
CA CYS A 71 -7.85 7.97 10.48
C CYS A 71 -6.98 8.34 9.28
N ILE A 72 -6.81 7.41 8.35
CA ILE A 72 -6.14 7.66 7.07
C ILE A 72 -7.20 7.62 5.98
N THR A 73 -7.33 8.72 5.23
CA THR A 73 -8.25 8.81 4.09
C THR A 73 -7.45 8.92 2.81
N ILE A 74 -7.58 7.92 1.95
CA ILE A 74 -7.04 7.88 0.59
C ILE A 74 -8.19 8.25 -0.34
N PHE A 75 -7.97 9.18 -1.27
CA PHE A 75 -8.98 9.59 -2.24
C PHE A 75 -8.37 9.96 -3.56
N LYS A 76 -9.10 9.67 -4.63
CA LYS A 76 -8.71 10.07 -5.99
C LYS A 76 -9.85 10.89 -6.58
N LYS A 77 -9.58 12.17 -6.84
CA LYS A 77 -10.54 13.07 -7.44
C LYS A 77 -10.92 12.59 -8.84
N ASN A 78 -12.21 12.53 -9.14
CA ASN A 78 -12.68 12.36 -10.51
C ASN A 78 -12.24 13.56 -11.35
N GLU A 79 -11.66 13.30 -12.51
CA GLU A 79 -11.22 14.35 -13.44
C GLU A 79 -12.38 14.88 -14.28
N SER A 80 -13.46 14.11 -14.40
CA SER A 80 -14.67 14.48 -15.13
C SER A 80 -15.92 14.08 -14.34
N GLY A 81 -17.00 14.88 -14.50
CA GLY A 81 -18.28 14.65 -13.86
C GLY A 81 -18.34 15.14 -12.41
N ASP A 82 -19.19 14.49 -11.60
CA ASP A 82 -19.42 14.90 -10.22
C ASP A 82 -18.24 14.52 -9.32
N VAL A 83 -17.59 15.52 -8.75
CA VAL A 83 -16.46 15.34 -7.82
C VAL A 83 -16.87 14.60 -6.55
N GLN A 84 -18.13 14.70 -6.10
CA GLN A 84 -18.62 13.97 -4.92
C GLN A 84 -18.67 12.45 -5.15
N ASN A 85 -18.73 12.02 -6.42
CA ASN A 85 -18.65 10.62 -6.81
C ASN A 85 -17.22 10.05 -6.81
N SER A 86 -16.24 10.79 -6.30
CA SER A 86 -14.85 10.36 -6.20
C SER A 86 -14.69 9.15 -5.28
N ALA A 87 -13.88 8.19 -5.73
CA ALA A 87 -13.55 7.03 -4.91
C ALA A 87 -12.70 7.42 -3.70
N ARG A 88 -12.99 6.80 -2.55
CA ARG A 88 -12.23 7.03 -1.31
C ARG A 88 -12.27 5.84 -0.39
N LEU A 89 -11.15 5.60 0.27
CA LEU A 89 -10.99 4.58 1.32
C LEU A 89 -10.59 5.28 2.62
N THR A 90 -11.33 4.99 3.68
CA THR A 90 -11.03 5.48 5.02
C THR A 90 -10.64 4.31 5.92
N LEU A 91 -9.45 4.37 6.51
CA LEU A 91 -8.92 3.40 7.46
C LEU A 91 -8.86 4.05 8.83
N ILE A 92 -9.54 3.47 9.81
CA ILE A 92 -9.55 3.92 11.20
C ILE A 92 -8.75 2.93 12.04
N GLY A 93 -7.91 3.43 12.93
CA GLY A 93 -7.11 2.57 13.79
C GLY A 93 -6.09 3.31 14.64
N ASP A 94 -5.27 2.55 15.32
CA ASP A 94 -4.15 3.07 16.11
C ASP A 94 -2.89 3.19 15.24
N LEU A 95 -2.33 4.39 15.15
CA LEU A 95 -1.07 4.65 14.46
C LEU A 95 0.08 4.72 15.47
N LYS A 96 0.99 3.77 15.39
CA LYS A 96 2.12 3.61 16.34
C LYS A 96 3.43 3.47 15.58
N LYS A 97 4.56 3.69 16.25
CA LYS A 97 5.87 3.41 15.68
C LYS A 97 5.97 1.95 15.25
N VAL A 98 6.64 1.73 14.14
CA VAL A 98 6.93 0.38 13.63
C VAL A 98 7.77 -0.37 14.66
N PRO A 99 7.45 -1.64 15.00
CA PRO A 99 8.26 -2.45 15.90
C PRO A 99 9.68 -2.68 15.38
N ASP A 100 10.67 -2.71 16.29
CA ASP A 100 12.08 -2.87 15.93
C ASP A 100 12.35 -4.09 15.05
N LYS A 101 11.65 -5.19 15.27
CA LYS A 101 11.80 -6.45 14.50
C LYS A 101 11.56 -6.34 13.00
N ILE A 102 10.79 -5.32 12.56
CA ILE A 102 10.49 -5.09 11.14
C ILE A 102 10.96 -3.71 10.67
N TYR A 103 11.67 -2.97 11.52
CA TYR A 103 12.06 -1.59 11.25
C TYR A 103 12.92 -1.48 9.98
N GLU A 104 13.99 -2.26 9.87
CA GLU A 104 14.88 -2.22 8.69
C GLU A 104 14.16 -2.65 7.42
N ALA A 105 13.34 -3.70 7.46
CA ALA A 105 12.55 -4.12 6.32
C ALA A 105 11.52 -3.06 5.89
N CYS A 106 10.88 -2.38 6.86
CA CYS A 106 9.98 -1.26 6.60
C CYS A 106 10.72 -0.07 5.96
N LYS A 107 11.90 0.27 6.48
CA LYS A 107 12.78 1.32 5.98
C LYS A 107 13.19 1.04 4.52
N ASP A 108 13.74 -0.14 4.25
CA ASP A 108 14.14 -0.56 2.91
C ASP A 108 12.95 -0.48 1.93
N ARG A 109 11.79 -1.00 2.36
CA ARG A 109 10.57 -0.94 1.56
C ARG A 109 10.16 0.51 1.28
N PHE A 110 10.14 1.38 2.28
CA PHE A 110 9.74 2.78 2.13
C PHE A 110 10.66 3.51 1.14
N HIS A 111 11.98 3.32 1.25
CA HIS A 111 12.96 3.93 0.36
C HIS A 111 12.98 3.36 -1.06
N ASN A 112 12.53 2.12 -1.25
CA ASN A 112 12.33 1.56 -2.59
C ASN A 112 11.16 2.24 -3.32
N PHE A 113 10.12 2.63 -2.58
CA PHE A 113 8.95 3.34 -3.14
C PHE A 113 9.17 4.85 -3.26
N PHE A 114 9.95 5.44 -2.33
CA PHE A 114 10.29 6.86 -2.26
C PHE A 114 11.80 7.03 -2.06
N PRO A 115 12.62 6.86 -3.12
CA PRO A 115 14.09 7.00 -3.01
C PRO A 115 14.53 8.35 -2.47
N GLU A 116 13.79 9.41 -2.77
CA GLU A 116 14.01 10.77 -2.29
C GLU A 116 13.89 10.90 -0.76
N SER A 117 13.15 10.02 -0.11
CA SER A 117 12.97 10.06 1.36
C SER A 117 14.23 9.70 2.14
N LYS A 118 15.27 9.14 1.50
CA LYS A 118 16.56 8.83 2.14
C LYS A 118 17.24 10.05 2.73
N VAL A 119 17.01 11.24 2.17
CA VAL A 119 17.57 12.50 2.70
C VAL A 119 17.11 12.77 4.15
N TYR A 120 15.93 12.31 4.53
CA TYR A 120 15.38 12.50 5.88
C TYR A 120 16.06 11.64 6.95
N GLU A 121 16.82 10.60 6.57
CA GLU A 121 17.62 9.82 7.53
C GLU A 121 18.65 10.68 8.26
N GLN A 122 19.15 11.74 7.63
CA GLN A 122 20.12 12.66 8.21
C GLN A 122 19.51 13.61 9.26
N MET A 123 18.18 13.74 9.29
CA MET A 123 17.48 14.68 10.17
C MET A 123 17.25 14.11 11.59
N HIS A 124 17.49 12.83 11.83
CA HIS A 124 17.41 12.14 13.15
C HIS A 124 16.06 12.23 13.90
N ASP A 125 15.08 12.99 13.36
CA ASP A 125 13.77 13.20 13.96
C ASP A 125 12.64 12.46 13.22
N PHE A 126 12.96 11.74 12.13
CA PHE A 126 11.99 10.96 11.39
C PHE A 126 11.90 9.52 11.89
N ASN A 127 10.68 9.02 12.01
CA ASN A 127 10.39 7.66 12.45
C ASN A 127 9.34 7.00 11.56
N PHE A 128 9.44 5.68 11.40
CA PHE A 128 8.40 4.92 10.72
C PHE A 128 7.25 4.59 11.65
N TYR A 129 6.04 4.78 11.12
CA TYR A 129 4.77 4.49 11.80
C TYR A 129 3.96 3.51 10.98
N GLN A 130 3.17 2.67 11.65
CA GLN A 130 2.20 1.77 11.02
C GLN A 130 0.83 1.91 11.68
N ILE A 131 -0.24 1.80 10.87
CA ILE A 131 -1.60 1.77 11.38
C ILE A 131 -2.06 0.33 11.62
N SER A 132 -2.59 0.09 12.84
CA SER A 132 -3.37 -1.13 13.12
C SER A 132 -4.82 -0.84 12.82
N VAL A 133 -5.27 -1.25 11.63
CA VAL A 133 -6.61 -0.96 11.13
C VAL A 133 -7.66 -1.71 11.95
N THR A 134 -8.61 -0.98 12.52
CA THR A 134 -9.77 -1.53 13.25
C THR A 134 -11.06 -1.46 12.45
N GLN A 135 -11.17 -0.48 11.54
CA GLN A 135 -12.32 -0.30 10.65
C GLN A 135 -11.84 0.20 9.29
N ALA A 136 -12.45 -0.30 8.22
CA ALA A 136 -12.20 0.15 6.86
C ALA A 136 -13.52 0.48 6.15
N ARG A 137 -13.64 1.69 5.60
CA ARG A 137 -14.83 2.12 4.85
C ARG A 137 -14.45 2.43 3.42
N TRP A 138 -15.11 1.76 2.49
CA TRP A 138 -14.98 1.99 1.06
C TRP A 138 -16.16 2.76 0.50
N ILE A 139 -15.87 3.74 -0.35
CA ILE A 139 -16.82 4.43 -1.20
C ILE A 139 -16.20 4.44 -2.60
N GLY A 140 -16.72 3.61 -3.49
CA GLY A 140 -16.28 3.48 -4.88
C GLY A 140 -17.07 4.35 -5.87
N GLY A 141 -17.86 5.29 -5.35
CA GLY A 141 -18.79 6.13 -6.07
C GLY A 141 -20.23 5.97 -5.58
N PHE A 142 -21.19 6.59 -6.25
CA PHE A 142 -22.61 6.49 -5.89
C PHE A 142 -23.09 5.03 -5.92
N GLY A 143 -23.75 4.62 -4.82
CA GLY A 143 -24.26 3.26 -4.66
C GLY A 143 -23.23 2.19 -4.26
N LYS A 144 -21.92 2.50 -4.30
CA LYS A 144 -20.86 1.58 -3.89
C LYS A 144 -20.28 1.99 -2.55
N ILE A 145 -21.04 1.78 -1.47
CA ILE A 145 -20.66 2.15 -0.11
C ILE A 145 -20.66 0.90 0.76
N SER A 146 -19.54 0.60 1.43
CA SER A 146 -19.42 -0.55 2.33
C SER A 146 -18.49 -0.27 3.50
N TRP A 147 -18.85 -0.78 4.67
CA TRP A 147 -17.89 -1.13 5.70
C TRP A 147 -17.31 -2.51 5.35
N LEU A 148 -16.00 -2.57 5.23
CA LEU A 148 -15.27 -3.79 4.89
C LEU A 148 -15.03 -4.62 6.15
N ASP A 149 -14.84 -5.95 6.00
CA ASP A 149 -14.54 -6.80 7.14
C ASP A 149 -13.15 -6.44 7.72
N PRO A 150 -13.07 -5.96 8.97
CA PRO A 150 -11.80 -5.57 9.57
C PRO A 150 -10.78 -6.72 9.62
N LYS A 151 -11.22 -7.98 9.71
CA LYS A 151 -10.33 -9.16 9.76
C LYS A 151 -9.44 -9.27 8.52
N ASN A 152 -9.91 -8.79 7.37
CA ASN A 152 -9.14 -8.79 6.12
C ASN A 152 -8.09 -7.66 6.08
N TRP A 153 -8.12 -6.72 7.03
CA TRP A 153 -7.21 -5.58 7.16
C TRP A 153 -6.32 -5.67 8.40
N MET A 154 -6.42 -6.77 9.14
CA MET A 154 -5.55 -7.03 10.29
C MET A 154 -4.25 -7.70 9.85
N ASN A 155 -3.26 -7.63 10.74
CA ASN A 155 -2.00 -8.35 10.61
C ASN A 155 -2.26 -9.86 10.41
N VAL A 156 -1.98 -10.36 9.23
CA VAL A 156 -2.09 -11.79 8.89
C VAL A 156 -0.68 -12.38 8.82
N GLY A 157 -0.53 -13.63 9.27
CA GLY A 157 0.74 -14.33 9.19
C GLY A 157 1.15 -14.53 7.73
N ILE A 158 2.31 -14.00 7.36
CA ILE A 158 2.90 -14.11 6.01
C ILE A 158 4.25 -14.80 6.18
N ASP A 159 4.45 -15.95 5.54
CA ASP A 159 5.68 -16.73 5.70
C ASP A 159 6.84 -16.25 4.85
N TRP A 160 6.56 -15.51 3.76
CA TRP A 160 7.56 -15.05 2.79
C TRP A 160 8.17 -13.67 3.08
N ILE A 161 7.79 -12.96 4.12
CA ILE A 161 8.31 -11.60 4.40
C ILE A 161 9.83 -11.60 4.44
N ASN A 162 10.44 -12.53 5.17
CA ASN A 162 11.90 -12.62 5.29
C ASN A 162 12.59 -13.04 3.99
N SER A 163 11.85 -13.59 3.03
CA SER A 163 12.34 -14.02 1.72
C SER A 163 12.02 -13.02 0.62
N GLU A 164 11.31 -11.91 0.91
CA GLU A 164 10.85 -10.94 -0.10
C GLU A 164 11.99 -10.48 -0.99
N LYS A 165 13.11 -10.07 -0.38
CA LYS A 165 14.28 -9.58 -1.14
C LYS A 165 14.81 -10.63 -2.11
N ALA A 166 15.00 -11.87 -1.65
CA ALA A 166 15.50 -12.95 -2.50
C ALA A 166 14.52 -13.28 -3.63
N MET A 167 13.21 -13.23 -3.37
CA MET A 167 12.17 -13.45 -4.39
C MET A 167 12.18 -12.34 -5.45
N ILE A 168 12.32 -11.07 -5.04
CA ILE A 168 12.42 -9.93 -5.94
C ILE A 168 13.69 -10.02 -6.78
N ASP A 169 14.85 -10.32 -6.17
CA ASP A 169 16.12 -10.46 -6.86
C ASP A 169 16.05 -11.57 -7.91
N HIS A 170 15.49 -12.73 -7.57
CA HIS A 170 15.28 -13.84 -8.48
C HIS A 170 14.38 -13.45 -9.67
N MET A 171 13.25 -12.78 -9.41
CA MET A 171 12.35 -12.33 -10.48
C MET A 171 13.00 -11.30 -11.40
N ASN A 172 13.80 -10.39 -10.86
CA ASN A 172 14.48 -9.36 -11.64
C ASN A 172 15.66 -9.92 -12.45
N ASN A 173 16.34 -10.96 -11.97
CA ASN A 173 17.49 -11.55 -12.66
C ASN A 173 17.06 -12.60 -13.70
N ASP A 174 16.13 -13.49 -13.33
CA ASP A 174 15.85 -14.70 -14.11
C ASP A 174 14.50 -14.63 -14.85
N HIS A 175 13.58 -13.73 -14.45
CA HIS A 175 12.22 -13.67 -14.99
C HIS A 175 11.77 -12.25 -15.39
N LEU A 176 12.73 -11.42 -15.84
CA LEU A 176 12.47 -10.02 -16.19
C LEU A 176 11.38 -9.87 -17.27
N ASN A 177 11.34 -10.76 -18.26
CA ASN A 177 10.31 -10.74 -19.30
C ASN A 177 8.90 -10.93 -18.73
N THR A 178 8.75 -11.76 -17.71
CA THR A 178 7.45 -11.92 -17.01
C THR A 178 6.99 -10.61 -16.37
N ILE A 179 7.90 -9.85 -15.75
CA ILE A 179 7.60 -8.56 -15.15
C ILE A 179 7.17 -7.55 -16.21
N LYS A 180 7.93 -7.45 -17.31
CA LYS A 180 7.65 -6.54 -18.42
C LYS A 180 6.33 -6.87 -19.13
N SER A 181 6.07 -8.16 -19.38
CA SER A 181 4.84 -8.62 -19.99
C SER A 181 3.62 -8.30 -19.13
N ALA A 182 3.72 -8.48 -17.80
CA ALA A 182 2.64 -8.13 -16.88
C ALA A 182 2.38 -6.61 -16.88
N LEU A 183 3.43 -5.78 -16.88
CA LEU A 183 3.31 -4.32 -16.97
C LEU A 183 2.63 -3.90 -18.29
N SER A 184 3.07 -4.48 -19.40
CA SER A 184 2.48 -4.22 -20.74
C SER A 184 1.01 -4.65 -20.79
N ALA A 185 0.68 -5.85 -20.29
CA ALA A 185 -0.67 -6.40 -20.34
C ALA A 185 -1.66 -5.63 -19.49
N VAL A 186 -1.26 -5.23 -18.26
CA VAL A 186 -2.19 -4.65 -17.28
C VAL A 186 -2.28 -3.14 -17.40
N HIS A 187 -1.16 -2.48 -17.72
CA HIS A 187 -1.08 -1.02 -17.72
C HIS A 187 -0.76 -0.41 -19.09
N GLY A 188 -0.52 -1.23 -20.12
CA GLY A 188 -0.16 -0.74 -21.46
C GLY A 188 1.22 -0.10 -21.55
N VAL A 189 2.07 -0.27 -20.52
CA VAL A 189 3.39 0.36 -20.41
C VAL A 189 4.47 -0.61 -20.88
N LYS A 190 5.25 -0.19 -21.87
CA LYS A 190 6.43 -0.91 -22.37
C LYS A 190 7.68 -0.18 -21.90
N ASP A 191 8.43 -0.80 -20.98
CA ASP A 191 9.67 -0.26 -20.44
C ASP A 191 10.69 -1.39 -20.24
N PRO A 192 11.82 -1.38 -21.00
CA PRO A 192 12.85 -2.39 -20.87
C PRO A 192 13.56 -2.39 -19.53
N GLU A 193 13.52 -1.26 -18.80
CA GLU A 193 14.17 -1.09 -17.49
C GLU A 193 13.23 -1.37 -16.31
N ALA A 194 11.97 -1.75 -16.57
CA ALA A 194 11.01 -2.05 -15.52
C ALA A 194 11.51 -3.17 -14.59
N ARG A 195 11.35 -2.97 -13.27
CA ARG A 195 11.82 -3.89 -12.22
C ARG A 195 10.76 -4.09 -11.15
N MET A 196 10.67 -5.30 -10.62
CA MET A 196 9.89 -5.59 -9.42
C MET A 196 10.59 -4.94 -8.22
N ILE A 197 9.81 -4.23 -7.36
CA ILE A 197 10.36 -3.51 -6.21
C ILE A 197 9.71 -3.87 -4.87
N GLY A 198 8.62 -4.63 -4.86
CA GLY A 198 7.95 -5.02 -3.63
C GLY A 198 6.86 -6.05 -3.87
N LEU A 199 6.65 -6.90 -2.87
CA LEU A 199 5.60 -7.90 -2.84
C LEU A 199 4.49 -7.50 -1.87
N SER A 200 3.30 -8.07 -2.04
CA SER A 200 2.22 -7.99 -1.07
C SER A 200 1.33 -9.24 -1.19
N ILE A 201 0.51 -9.48 -0.18
CA ILE A 201 -0.47 -10.59 -0.27
C ILE A 201 -1.42 -10.44 -1.46
N ASP A 202 -1.67 -9.23 -1.91
CA ASP A 202 -2.66 -8.91 -2.97
C ASP A 202 -2.03 -8.77 -4.37
N GLY A 203 -0.69 -8.90 -4.49
CA GLY A 203 0.02 -8.67 -5.75
C GLY A 203 1.46 -8.20 -5.55
N TYR A 204 2.06 -7.62 -6.58
CA TYR A 204 3.41 -7.09 -6.53
C TYR A 204 3.52 -5.73 -7.23
N TYR A 205 4.61 -5.03 -6.95
CA TYR A 205 4.87 -3.69 -7.46
C TYR A 205 6.00 -3.70 -8.47
N ILE A 206 5.79 -2.97 -9.56
CA ILE A 206 6.79 -2.74 -10.61
C ILE A 206 7.11 -1.25 -10.64
N LYS A 207 8.40 -0.90 -10.57
CA LYS A 207 8.88 0.44 -10.88
C LYS A 207 9.21 0.52 -12.36
N SER A 208 8.72 1.57 -13.02
CA SER A 208 9.01 1.94 -14.39
C SER A 208 9.17 3.45 -14.44
N LYS A 209 10.40 3.92 -14.72
CA LYS A 209 10.79 5.32 -14.60
C LYS A 209 10.44 5.86 -13.19
N GLU A 210 9.67 6.95 -13.12
CA GLU A 210 9.24 7.57 -11.85
C GLU A 210 7.94 6.97 -11.29
N ASN A 211 7.30 6.05 -12.03
CA ASN A 211 6.01 5.48 -11.64
C ASN A 211 6.16 4.11 -10.99
N VAL A 212 5.27 3.83 -10.05
CA VAL A 212 5.09 2.52 -9.44
C VAL A 212 3.72 1.98 -9.84
N TYR A 213 3.72 0.78 -10.40
CA TYR A 213 2.54 0.08 -10.89
C TYR A 213 2.26 -1.14 -10.03
N PHE A 214 1.00 -1.42 -9.79
CA PHE A 214 0.56 -2.58 -9.02
C PHE A 214 -0.04 -3.65 -9.92
N ILE A 215 0.49 -4.87 -9.86
CA ILE A 215 -0.05 -6.05 -10.54
C ILE A 215 -0.82 -6.86 -9.49
N LYS A 216 -2.14 -6.84 -9.57
CA LYS A 216 -2.99 -7.48 -8.58
C LYS A 216 -3.16 -8.98 -8.83
N PHE A 217 -3.30 -9.74 -7.76
CA PHE A 217 -3.75 -11.14 -7.76
C PHE A 217 -5.28 -11.23 -7.66
N ASP A 218 -5.84 -12.35 -8.09
CA ASP A 218 -7.27 -12.60 -7.98
C ASP A 218 -7.69 -12.94 -6.54
N VAL A 219 -6.76 -13.55 -5.77
CA VAL A 219 -6.91 -13.88 -4.35
C VAL A 219 -5.63 -13.57 -3.59
N PRO A 220 -5.71 -13.20 -2.30
CA PRO A 220 -4.52 -12.95 -1.48
C PRO A 220 -3.67 -14.21 -1.29
N VAL A 221 -2.33 -14.03 -1.21
CA VAL A 221 -1.36 -15.11 -1.11
C VAL A 221 -0.47 -14.92 0.13
N PHE A 222 -0.51 -15.86 1.05
CA PHE A 222 0.16 -15.79 2.35
C PHE A 222 1.41 -16.68 2.44
N THR A 223 1.60 -17.63 1.52
CA THR A 223 2.70 -18.59 1.55
C THR A 223 3.66 -18.44 0.38
N SER A 224 4.94 -18.71 0.59
CA SER A 224 5.99 -18.68 -0.43
C SER A 224 5.67 -19.55 -1.64
N ASN A 225 5.17 -20.77 -1.39
CA ASN A 225 4.79 -21.69 -2.46
C ASN A 225 3.57 -21.17 -3.25
N GLY A 226 2.56 -20.63 -2.54
CA GLY A 226 1.41 -19.99 -3.17
C GLY A 226 1.84 -18.81 -4.06
N TYR A 227 2.78 -17.99 -3.58
CA TYR A 227 3.31 -16.86 -4.32
C TYR A 227 4.01 -17.29 -5.62
N ARG A 228 4.87 -18.32 -5.53
CA ARG A 228 5.52 -18.93 -6.69
C ARG A 228 4.51 -19.42 -7.73
N ASN A 229 3.48 -20.13 -7.28
CA ASN A 229 2.45 -20.68 -8.18
C ASN A 229 1.73 -19.56 -8.94
N VAL A 230 1.30 -18.50 -8.25
CA VAL A 230 0.63 -17.35 -8.89
C VAL A 230 1.55 -16.66 -9.89
N LEU A 231 2.84 -16.48 -9.58
CA LEU A 231 3.78 -15.88 -10.54
C LEU A 231 3.94 -16.75 -11.80
N ILE A 232 3.96 -18.08 -11.68
CA ILE A 232 3.99 -19.01 -12.83
C ILE A 232 2.70 -18.89 -13.65
N GLU A 233 1.54 -18.80 -13.02
CA GLU A 233 0.26 -18.61 -13.73
C GLU A 233 0.22 -17.28 -14.48
N LEU A 234 0.66 -16.19 -13.85
CA LEU A 234 0.73 -14.88 -14.48
C LEU A 234 1.73 -14.84 -15.63
N SER A 235 2.86 -15.54 -15.53
CA SER A 235 3.83 -15.61 -16.63
C SER A 235 3.22 -16.26 -17.87
N LYS A 236 2.43 -17.33 -17.70
CA LYS A 236 1.70 -17.97 -18.80
C LYS A 236 0.62 -17.06 -19.36
N LYS A 237 -0.15 -16.42 -18.48
CA LYS A 237 -1.27 -15.53 -18.84
C LYS A 237 -0.82 -14.33 -19.69
N TYR A 238 0.34 -13.74 -19.36
CA TYR A 238 0.83 -12.52 -20.01
C TYR A 238 1.92 -12.75 -21.06
N ARG A 239 2.22 -14.01 -21.40
CA ARG A 239 3.26 -14.38 -22.37
C ARG A 239 3.11 -13.72 -23.73
N SER A 240 1.88 -13.51 -24.21
CA SER A 240 1.61 -12.85 -25.49
C SER A 240 1.92 -11.34 -25.51
N TYR A 241 2.26 -10.75 -24.36
CA TYR A 241 2.61 -9.33 -24.23
C TYR A 241 4.14 -9.10 -24.13
N GLU A 242 4.95 -10.13 -24.34
CA GLU A 242 6.43 -10.01 -24.41
C GLU A 242 6.84 -9.08 -25.57
N PHE A 243 7.89 -8.27 -25.38
CA PHE A 243 8.42 -7.31 -26.35
C PHE A 243 9.93 -7.15 -26.20
#